data_0cfb6d79dec86268ac277f3d4c631b08
#
_entry.id   0cfb6d79dec86268ac277f3d4c631b08
#
_cell.length_a   1.000
_cell.length_b   1.000
_cell.length_c   1.000
_cell.angle_alpha   90.00
_cell.angle_beta   90.00
_cell.angle_gamma   90.00
#
_symmetry.space_group_name_H-M   'P 1'
#
loop_
_entity.id
_entity.type
_entity.pdbx_description
1 polymer ?
#
loop_
_entity_poly.entity_id
_entity_poly.type
_entity_poly.pdbx_seq_one_letter_code
_entity_poly.pdbx_strand_id
1 'polypeptide(L)'
;MRRVAVVLIAVTLLLGAASPAIGQEGTVGVVDTSTGEWYLLDLAGNTTRFFYGSPGDIPFVGDWDCDGDETPGLFRQSDGFVYLRNSHSQGVADIRFFFGDPGDIPLAGDFNGDLCDTVSIYRPSESRIFVINELGANDGGLGAAEFSYIFGNPGDNPFVGDFDDDLVDEVGLHRESTGLVYFRLTHTQGNADATFIFGDPGDKIIAAEWAKRGAPGFESVGLFRPSTCNIFLRYTNTQGNADETLGYGMPTGLPVAGEFGVLTAGGTPPPACPSPPPTTPPPPTLRPPPPPPPPPPPYDY
;
A
#
# COMPACT_ATOMS: atom_id res chain seq x y z
N MET A 1 68.55 35.63 -16.03
CA MET A 1 67.92 34.64 -15.16
C MET A 1 66.45 34.98 -15.01
N ARG A 2 65.57 34.29 -15.71
CA ARG A 2 64.10 34.46 -15.63
C ARG A 2 63.56 33.46 -14.61
N ARG A 3 62.91 33.92 -13.55
CA ARG A 3 62.25 33.08 -12.57
C ARG A 3 60.87 32.76 -13.08
N VAL A 4 60.60 31.46 -13.29
CA VAL A 4 59.28 30.93 -13.61
C VAL A 4 58.55 30.66 -12.27
N ALA A 5 57.46 31.36 -12.04
CA ALA A 5 56.58 31.11 -10.91
C ALA A 5 55.60 29.98 -11.30
N VAL A 6 55.65 28.86 -10.60
CA VAL A 6 54.67 27.77 -10.71
C VAL A 6 53.52 28.09 -9.77
N VAL A 7 52.35 28.36 -10.34
CA VAL A 7 51.09 28.47 -9.59
C VAL A 7 50.50 27.09 -9.41
N LEU A 8 50.50 26.57 -8.19
CA LEU A 8 49.75 25.39 -7.82
C LEU A 8 48.29 25.76 -7.61
N ILE A 9 47.41 25.30 -8.48
CA ILE A 9 45.98 25.37 -8.28
C ILE A 9 45.57 24.14 -7.45
N ALA A 10 45.26 24.36 -6.17
CA ALA A 10 44.63 23.32 -5.32
C ALA A 10 43.16 23.18 -5.70
N VAL A 11 42.84 22.07 -6.37
CA VAL A 11 41.45 21.65 -6.60
C VAL A 11 40.96 20.99 -5.30
N THR A 12 40.17 21.74 -4.52
CA THR A 12 39.43 21.16 -3.37
C THR A 12 38.26 20.38 -3.90
N LEU A 13 38.36 19.07 -3.95
CA LEU A 13 37.18 18.19 -4.10
C LEU A 13 36.35 18.34 -2.82
N LEU A 14 35.22 19.06 -2.91
CA LEU A 14 34.13 18.87 -1.94
C LEU A 14 33.53 17.48 -2.21
N LEU A 15 33.96 16.49 -1.43
CA LEU A 15 33.13 15.31 -1.21
C LEU A 15 31.89 15.80 -0.43
N GLY A 16 30.79 15.95 -1.13
CA GLY A 16 29.49 16.00 -0.51
C GLY A 16 29.32 14.70 0.25
N ALA A 17 29.33 14.74 1.60
CA ALA A 17 28.83 13.65 2.38
C ALA A 17 27.34 13.54 2.01
N ALA A 18 26.97 12.45 1.32
CA ALA A 18 25.58 12.05 1.27
C ALA A 18 25.14 11.89 2.74
N SER A 19 24.17 12.67 3.17
CA SER A 19 23.48 12.40 4.42
C SER A 19 22.91 10.99 4.26
N PRO A 20 23.04 10.12 5.28
CA PRO A 20 22.27 8.88 5.25
C PRO A 20 20.81 9.27 5.05
N ALA A 21 20.14 8.65 4.11
CA ALA A 21 18.70 8.77 3.96
C ALA A 21 18.11 8.40 5.34
N ILE A 22 17.56 9.39 6.01
CA ILE A 22 16.73 9.14 7.20
C ILE A 22 15.49 8.50 6.55
N GLY A 23 15.19 7.23 6.85
CA GLY A 23 14.01 6.55 6.35
C GLY A 23 12.83 7.51 6.42
N GLN A 24 12.19 7.75 5.30
CA GLN A 24 11.00 8.58 5.26
C GLN A 24 9.89 7.74 5.87
N GLU A 25 9.07 8.32 6.74
CA GLU A 25 7.93 7.60 7.30
C GLU A 25 6.87 7.43 6.19
N GLY A 26 6.40 6.21 5.99
CA GLY A 26 5.33 5.90 5.06
C GLY A 26 4.03 6.65 5.41
N THR A 27 3.34 7.08 4.40
CA THR A 27 2.04 7.75 4.50
C THR A 27 1.00 7.04 3.65
N VAL A 28 -0.22 7.51 3.69
CA VAL A 28 -1.37 6.87 3.04
C VAL A 28 -2.03 7.79 2.04
N GLY A 29 -2.63 7.19 1.04
CA GLY A 29 -3.46 7.87 0.08
C GLY A 29 -4.69 7.06 -0.29
N VAL A 30 -5.61 7.68 -1.00
CA VAL A 30 -6.79 7.04 -1.58
C VAL A 30 -6.99 7.56 -2.99
N VAL A 31 -7.32 6.67 -3.91
CA VAL A 31 -7.58 7.00 -5.31
C VAL A 31 -9.02 6.68 -5.67
N ASP A 32 -9.73 7.65 -6.20
CA ASP A 32 -11.03 7.43 -6.83
C ASP A 32 -10.81 6.92 -8.27
N THR A 33 -10.87 5.62 -8.43
CA THR A 33 -10.67 4.97 -9.73
C THR A 33 -11.78 5.24 -10.74
N SER A 34 -12.89 5.82 -10.31
CA SER A 34 -13.97 6.23 -11.22
C SER A 34 -13.69 7.57 -11.92
N THR A 35 -12.81 8.39 -11.35
CA THR A 35 -12.44 9.72 -11.85
C THR A 35 -10.96 9.87 -12.16
N GLY A 36 -10.10 9.00 -11.61
CA GLY A 36 -8.64 9.13 -11.64
C GLY A 36 -8.13 10.20 -10.68
N GLU A 37 -8.86 10.51 -9.62
CA GLU A 37 -8.49 11.51 -8.63
C GLU A 37 -7.74 10.88 -7.46
N TRP A 38 -6.57 11.44 -7.15
CA TRP A 38 -5.67 11.02 -6.09
C TRP A 38 -5.77 11.97 -4.90
N TYR A 39 -5.76 11.41 -3.71
CA TYR A 39 -5.73 12.11 -2.42
C TYR A 39 -4.63 11.50 -1.58
N LEU A 40 -3.50 12.19 -1.43
CA LEU A 40 -2.37 11.76 -0.62
C LEU A 40 -2.33 12.55 0.68
N LEU A 41 -2.10 11.87 1.80
CA LEU A 41 -2.01 12.47 3.13
C LEU A 41 -0.54 12.61 3.52
N ASP A 42 -0.10 13.80 3.93
CA ASP A 42 1.22 13.99 4.50
C ASP A 42 1.25 13.72 6.01
N LEU A 43 2.44 13.61 6.58
CA LEU A 43 2.65 13.39 8.02
C LEU A 43 2.10 14.52 8.92
N ALA A 44 1.87 15.70 8.37
CA ALA A 44 1.26 16.83 9.08
C ALA A 44 -0.27 16.83 9.01
N GLY A 45 -0.87 15.88 8.30
CA GLY A 45 -2.31 15.77 8.10
C GLY A 45 -2.86 16.64 6.97
N ASN A 46 -2.01 17.17 6.09
CA ASN A 46 -2.46 17.90 4.92
C ASN A 46 -2.72 16.95 3.76
N THR A 47 -3.63 17.32 2.87
CA THR A 47 -3.93 16.54 1.67
C THR A 47 -3.34 17.21 0.44
N THR A 48 -2.65 16.42 -0.40
CA THR A 48 -2.33 16.75 -1.78
C THR A 48 -3.36 16.07 -2.68
N ARG A 49 -3.91 16.82 -3.65
CA ARG A 49 -4.97 16.35 -4.56
C ARG A 49 -4.62 16.66 -5.99
N PHE A 50 -4.72 15.66 -6.86
CA PHE A 50 -4.48 15.82 -8.30
C PHE A 50 -5.22 14.74 -9.11
N PHE A 51 -5.29 14.92 -10.43
CA PHE A 51 -5.83 13.92 -11.35
C PHE A 51 -4.72 13.23 -12.10
N TYR A 52 -4.71 11.89 -12.07
CA TYR A 52 -3.83 11.07 -12.89
C TYR A 52 -4.50 9.74 -13.18
N GLY A 53 -4.62 9.38 -14.46
CA GLY A 53 -5.25 8.15 -14.92
C GLY A 53 -6.60 8.34 -15.60
N SER A 54 -7.16 7.21 -15.99
CA SER A 54 -8.48 7.09 -16.60
C SER A 54 -9.36 6.19 -15.73
N PRO A 55 -10.71 6.34 -15.82
CA PRO A 55 -11.60 5.45 -15.10
C PRO A 55 -11.29 3.97 -15.36
N GLY A 56 -11.11 3.20 -14.28
CA GLY A 56 -10.83 1.77 -14.33
C GLY A 56 -9.34 1.40 -14.37
N ASP A 57 -8.42 2.36 -14.44
CA ASP A 57 -7.01 2.10 -14.22
C ASP A 57 -6.78 1.67 -12.75
N ILE A 58 -5.87 0.71 -12.52
CA ILE A 58 -5.49 0.25 -11.18
C ILE A 58 -4.34 1.12 -10.69
N PRO A 59 -4.50 1.89 -9.59
CA PRO A 59 -3.44 2.71 -9.03
C PRO A 59 -2.48 1.86 -8.17
N PHE A 60 -1.22 2.24 -8.19
CA PHE A 60 -0.16 1.77 -7.30
C PHE A 60 0.91 2.87 -7.22
N VAL A 61 1.90 2.71 -6.36
CA VAL A 61 2.98 3.69 -6.16
C VAL A 61 4.33 2.99 -6.17
N GLY A 62 5.38 3.74 -6.44
CA GLY A 62 6.75 3.26 -6.39
C GLY A 62 7.74 4.38 -6.73
N ASP A 63 9.02 4.17 -6.41
CA ASP A 63 10.14 5.06 -6.72
C ASP A 63 10.73 4.73 -8.10
N TRP A 64 10.17 5.35 -9.15
CA TRP A 64 10.51 5.05 -10.55
C TRP A 64 11.80 5.70 -11.04
N ASP A 65 12.31 6.70 -10.37
CA ASP A 65 13.53 7.44 -10.72
C ASP A 65 14.62 7.41 -9.63
N CYS A 66 14.42 6.57 -8.61
CA CYS A 66 15.39 6.24 -7.57
C CYS A 66 15.80 7.45 -6.73
N ASP A 67 14.87 8.37 -6.50
CA ASP A 67 15.12 9.56 -5.68
C ASP A 67 14.62 9.42 -4.22
N GLY A 68 13.96 8.30 -3.90
CA GLY A 68 13.42 7.95 -2.59
C GLY A 68 11.98 8.42 -2.37
N ASP A 69 11.33 9.03 -3.36
CA ASP A 69 9.95 9.47 -3.29
C ASP A 69 9.07 8.54 -4.13
N GLU A 70 8.18 7.78 -3.50
CA GLU A 70 7.21 6.98 -4.24
C GLU A 70 6.15 7.84 -4.92
N THR A 71 5.96 7.60 -6.20
CA THR A 71 5.14 8.41 -7.09
C THR A 71 4.11 7.58 -7.84
N PRO A 72 3.07 8.18 -8.48
CA PRO A 72 1.96 7.44 -9.04
C PRO A 72 2.31 6.50 -10.20
N GLY A 73 1.84 5.26 -10.11
CA GLY A 73 1.76 4.30 -11.18
C GLY A 73 0.31 3.91 -11.48
N LEU A 74 0.03 3.51 -12.71
CA LEU A 74 -1.27 3.02 -13.15
C LEU A 74 -1.09 1.81 -14.04
N PHE A 75 -1.90 0.79 -13.81
CA PHE A 75 -2.03 -0.34 -14.71
C PHE A 75 -3.39 -0.32 -15.39
N ARG A 76 -3.38 -0.30 -16.72
CA ARG A 76 -4.60 -0.34 -17.53
C ARG A 76 -4.93 -1.76 -17.95
N GLN A 77 -5.89 -2.36 -17.31
CA GLN A 77 -6.29 -3.74 -17.58
C GLN A 77 -6.81 -3.99 -19.00
N SER A 78 -7.32 -2.98 -19.67
CA SER A 78 -7.87 -3.14 -21.02
C SER A 78 -6.83 -3.43 -22.10
N ASP A 79 -5.57 -3.03 -21.87
CA ASP A 79 -4.49 -3.12 -22.85
C ASP A 79 -3.17 -3.62 -22.29
N GLY A 80 -3.07 -3.83 -20.96
CA GLY A 80 -1.86 -4.32 -20.27
C GLY A 80 -0.74 -3.28 -20.18
N PHE A 81 -1.04 -2.00 -20.39
CA PHE A 81 -0.04 -0.94 -20.27
C PHE A 81 0.10 -0.42 -18.85
N VAL A 82 1.34 -0.15 -18.50
CA VAL A 82 1.77 0.55 -17.31
C VAL A 82 2.06 2.01 -17.66
N TYR A 83 1.65 2.92 -16.79
CA TYR A 83 1.84 4.36 -16.91
C TYR A 83 2.41 4.88 -15.60
N LEU A 84 3.66 5.34 -15.58
CA LEU A 84 4.34 5.84 -14.38
C LEU A 84 4.60 7.33 -14.52
N ARG A 85 4.53 8.04 -13.39
CA ARG A 85 4.73 9.47 -13.33
C ARG A 85 5.62 9.84 -12.15
N ASN A 86 6.71 10.56 -12.39
CA ASN A 86 7.67 10.98 -11.37
C ASN A 86 7.26 12.29 -10.67
N SER A 87 5.97 12.47 -10.41
CA SER A 87 5.49 13.62 -9.62
C SER A 87 4.03 13.47 -9.19
N HIS A 88 3.70 14.00 -8.02
CA HIS A 88 2.34 14.07 -7.47
C HIS A 88 1.52 15.22 -8.10
N SER A 89 1.33 15.16 -9.41
CA SER A 89 0.66 16.22 -10.16
C SER A 89 -0.11 15.70 -11.36
N GLN A 90 -1.09 16.48 -11.81
CA GLN A 90 -1.79 16.18 -13.06
C GLN A 90 -0.85 16.26 -14.25
N GLY A 91 -0.94 15.29 -15.16
CA GLY A 91 -0.13 15.26 -16.38
C GLY A 91 -0.24 13.96 -17.15
N VAL A 92 0.70 13.77 -18.07
CA VAL A 92 0.89 12.51 -18.80
C VAL A 92 1.94 11.66 -18.09
N ALA A 93 1.98 10.37 -18.38
CA ALA A 93 3.03 9.48 -17.87
C ALA A 93 4.41 9.91 -18.37
N ASP A 94 5.40 9.85 -17.48
CA ASP A 94 6.82 10.07 -17.82
C ASP A 94 7.42 8.79 -18.40
N ILE A 95 6.95 7.62 -17.94
CA ILE A 95 7.35 6.30 -18.41
C ILE A 95 6.08 5.52 -18.79
N ARG A 96 6.10 4.84 -19.95
CA ARG A 96 4.98 4.02 -20.41
C ARG A 96 5.49 2.80 -21.14
N PHE A 97 4.97 1.61 -20.79
CA PHE A 97 5.35 0.35 -21.42
C PHE A 97 4.25 -0.71 -21.24
N PHE A 98 4.35 -1.79 -22.01
CA PHE A 98 3.47 -2.94 -21.90
C PHE A 98 4.10 -3.98 -20.97
N PHE A 99 3.37 -4.37 -19.90
CA PHE A 99 3.74 -5.47 -19.02
C PHE A 99 2.53 -5.99 -18.24
N GLY A 100 2.00 -7.12 -18.62
CA GLY A 100 0.87 -7.78 -18.00
C GLY A 100 -0.28 -8.08 -18.95
N ASP A 101 -1.22 -8.88 -18.48
CA ASP A 101 -2.43 -9.27 -19.19
C ASP A 101 -3.67 -8.69 -18.49
N PRO A 102 -4.82 -8.56 -19.16
CA PRO A 102 -6.06 -8.21 -18.50
C PRO A 102 -6.40 -9.14 -17.34
N GLY A 103 -6.65 -8.55 -16.15
CA GLY A 103 -6.91 -9.30 -14.92
C GLY A 103 -5.69 -9.51 -14.02
N ASP A 104 -4.50 -9.14 -14.47
CA ASP A 104 -3.31 -9.09 -13.62
C ASP A 104 -3.40 -7.91 -12.65
N ILE A 105 -2.71 -8.02 -11.52
CA ILE A 105 -2.59 -6.99 -10.47
C ILE A 105 -1.16 -6.48 -10.49
N PRO A 106 -0.94 -5.17 -10.67
CA PRO A 106 0.40 -4.59 -10.62
C PRO A 106 0.95 -4.59 -9.21
N LEU A 107 2.24 -4.77 -9.09
CA LEU A 107 3.04 -4.67 -7.88
C LEU A 107 4.21 -3.75 -8.16
N ALA A 108 4.62 -2.98 -7.18
CA ALA A 108 5.83 -2.18 -7.23
C ALA A 108 6.72 -2.51 -6.05
N GLY A 109 8.02 -2.42 -6.23
CA GLY A 109 9.00 -2.62 -5.18
C GLY A 109 10.41 -2.83 -5.72
N ASP A 110 11.38 -2.74 -4.82
CA ASP A 110 12.78 -3.06 -5.07
C ASP A 110 13.03 -4.57 -4.85
N PHE A 111 12.79 -5.37 -5.89
CA PHE A 111 12.94 -6.83 -5.82
C PHE A 111 14.40 -7.32 -5.95
N ASN A 112 15.38 -6.43 -6.07
CA ASN A 112 16.78 -6.79 -6.28
C ASN A 112 17.76 -6.07 -5.33
N GLY A 113 17.30 -5.14 -4.49
CA GLY A 113 18.09 -4.40 -3.51
C GLY A 113 18.95 -3.28 -4.11
N ASP A 114 18.53 -2.70 -5.25
CA ASP A 114 19.25 -1.59 -5.89
C ASP A 114 18.70 -0.20 -5.54
N LEU A 115 17.71 -0.14 -4.66
CA LEU A 115 17.01 1.06 -4.17
C LEU A 115 16.18 1.78 -5.26
N CYS A 116 15.70 1.01 -6.22
CA CYS A 116 14.84 1.50 -7.30
C CYS A 116 13.65 0.56 -7.47
N ASP A 117 12.46 1.10 -7.47
CA ASP A 117 11.29 0.27 -7.68
C ASP A 117 11.11 -0.11 -9.14
N THR A 118 10.68 -1.33 -9.33
CA THR A 118 10.25 -1.85 -10.62
C THR A 118 8.84 -2.39 -10.57
N VAL A 119 8.23 -2.62 -11.74
CA VAL A 119 6.86 -3.12 -11.82
C VAL A 119 6.86 -4.62 -12.01
N SER A 120 6.25 -5.32 -11.07
CA SER A 120 5.96 -6.75 -11.12
C SER A 120 4.46 -6.99 -11.28
N ILE A 121 4.08 -8.22 -11.60
CA ILE A 121 2.68 -8.59 -11.86
C ILE A 121 2.32 -9.82 -11.03
N TYR A 122 1.18 -9.75 -10.33
CA TYR A 122 0.51 -10.92 -9.78
C TYR A 122 -0.64 -11.35 -10.68
N ARG A 123 -0.65 -12.63 -11.08
CA ARG A 123 -1.74 -13.22 -11.87
C ARG A 123 -2.64 -14.06 -10.97
N PRO A 124 -3.83 -13.55 -10.59
CA PRO A 124 -4.70 -14.24 -9.64
C PRO A 124 -5.16 -15.62 -10.09
N SER A 125 -5.37 -15.82 -11.40
CA SER A 125 -5.81 -17.10 -11.97
C SER A 125 -4.79 -18.24 -11.78
N GLU A 126 -3.51 -17.89 -11.61
CA GLU A 126 -2.41 -18.85 -11.43
C GLU A 126 -1.79 -18.75 -10.03
N SER A 127 -2.17 -17.75 -9.22
CA SER A 127 -1.49 -17.36 -7.98
C SER A 127 0.01 -17.18 -8.21
N ARG A 128 0.38 -16.57 -9.34
CA ARG A 128 1.75 -16.45 -9.80
C ARG A 128 2.22 -15.02 -9.83
N ILE A 129 3.41 -14.81 -9.32
CA ILE A 129 4.13 -13.54 -9.35
C ILE A 129 5.13 -13.61 -10.51
N PHE A 130 5.18 -12.56 -11.32
CA PHE A 130 6.15 -12.36 -12.40
C PHE A 130 6.98 -11.13 -12.08
N VAL A 131 8.28 -11.29 -11.92
CA VAL A 131 9.21 -10.22 -11.54
C VAL A 131 10.14 -9.90 -12.69
N ILE A 132 10.34 -8.60 -12.91
CA ILE A 132 11.35 -8.06 -13.82
C ILE A 132 11.96 -6.82 -13.18
N ASN A 133 13.28 -6.76 -13.10
CA ASN A 133 14.02 -5.68 -12.44
C ASN A 133 14.43 -4.58 -13.42
N GLU A 134 13.56 -4.26 -14.35
CA GLU A 134 13.74 -3.19 -15.34
C GLU A 134 12.42 -2.45 -15.56
N LEU A 135 12.50 -1.16 -15.83
CA LEU A 135 11.37 -0.38 -16.34
C LEU A 135 11.43 -0.33 -17.87
N GLY A 136 10.27 -0.52 -18.50
CA GLY A 136 10.12 -0.36 -19.93
C GLY A 136 10.14 1.11 -20.37
N ALA A 137 10.24 1.33 -21.66
CA ALA A 137 10.25 2.66 -22.24
C ALA A 137 9.61 2.70 -23.64
N ASN A 138 9.20 3.91 -24.06
CA ASN A 138 8.80 4.21 -25.44
C ASN A 138 7.68 3.32 -26.00
N ASP A 139 6.68 3.00 -25.19
CA ASP A 139 5.55 2.14 -25.57
C ASP A 139 5.94 0.70 -25.97
N GLY A 140 7.18 0.28 -25.67
CA GLY A 140 7.65 -1.10 -25.85
C GLY A 140 7.13 -2.03 -24.76
N GLY A 141 7.31 -3.34 -24.96
CA GLY A 141 7.08 -4.34 -23.91
C GLY A 141 8.39 -4.67 -23.20
N LEU A 142 8.31 -5.06 -21.94
CA LEU A 142 9.46 -5.57 -21.18
C LEU A 142 9.87 -6.99 -21.57
N GLY A 143 9.03 -7.69 -22.35
CA GLY A 143 9.29 -9.07 -22.71
C GLY A 143 8.83 -10.06 -21.63
N ALA A 144 9.58 -11.15 -21.45
CA ALA A 144 9.29 -12.14 -20.42
C ALA A 144 9.88 -11.70 -19.08
N ALA A 145 9.17 -12.01 -17.99
CA ALA A 145 9.71 -11.83 -16.64
C ALA A 145 11.05 -12.57 -16.47
N GLU A 146 11.96 -11.99 -15.70
CA GLU A 146 13.25 -12.61 -15.38
C GLU A 146 13.06 -13.91 -14.61
N PHE A 147 12.12 -13.89 -13.68
CA PHE A 147 11.69 -15.09 -12.95
C PHE A 147 10.22 -15.01 -12.56
N SER A 148 9.67 -16.13 -12.18
CA SER A 148 8.31 -16.20 -11.63
C SER A 148 8.18 -17.33 -10.63
N TYR A 149 7.28 -17.19 -9.68
CA TYR A 149 6.99 -18.22 -8.69
C TYR A 149 5.51 -18.21 -8.29
N ILE A 150 5.05 -19.33 -7.72
CA ILE A 150 3.68 -19.45 -7.24
C ILE A 150 3.68 -19.22 -5.74
N PHE A 151 2.79 -18.32 -5.28
CA PHE A 151 2.53 -18.07 -3.87
C PHE A 151 1.06 -17.73 -3.67
N GLY A 152 0.41 -18.37 -2.70
CA GLY A 152 -0.98 -18.15 -2.33
C GLY A 152 -2.01 -19.00 -3.06
N ASN A 153 -3.25 -18.55 -3.04
CA ASN A 153 -4.39 -19.19 -3.67
C ASN A 153 -5.20 -18.16 -4.49
N PRO A 154 -5.98 -18.61 -5.47
CA PRO A 154 -6.89 -17.71 -6.18
C PRO A 154 -7.79 -16.95 -5.21
N GLY A 155 -7.84 -15.60 -5.36
CA GLY A 155 -8.61 -14.71 -4.51
C GLY A 155 -7.85 -14.11 -3.33
N ASP A 156 -6.57 -14.45 -3.15
CA ASP A 156 -5.68 -13.70 -2.25
C ASP A 156 -5.25 -12.39 -2.96
N ASN A 157 -5.15 -11.28 -2.20
CA ASN A 157 -4.72 -9.98 -2.71
C ASN A 157 -3.25 -9.75 -2.37
N PRO A 158 -2.40 -9.45 -3.36
CA PRO A 158 -1.00 -9.21 -3.13
C PRO A 158 -0.73 -7.80 -2.61
N PHE A 159 0.36 -7.65 -1.90
CA PHE A 159 0.99 -6.39 -1.51
C PHE A 159 2.50 -6.61 -1.39
N VAL A 160 3.26 -5.52 -1.34
CA VAL A 160 4.72 -5.57 -1.38
C VAL A 160 5.29 -4.77 -0.22
N GLY A 161 6.50 -5.11 0.21
CA GLY A 161 7.28 -4.39 1.19
C GLY A 161 8.48 -5.20 1.67
N ASP A 162 9.46 -4.53 2.27
CA ASP A 162 10.59 -5.13 2.98
C ASP A 162 10.12 -5.57 4.38
N PHE A 163 9.76 -6.86 4.52
CA PHE A 163 9.17 -7.38 5.77
C PHE A 163 10.21 -7.94 6.74
N ASP A 164 11.47 -8.08 6.35
CA ASP A 164 12.55 -8.62 7.18
C ASP A 164 13.79 -7.72 7.30
N ASP A 165 13.74 -6.48 6.77
CA ASP A 165 14.77 -5.44 6.87
C ASP A 165 16.08 -5.84 6.16
N ASP A 166 15.98 -6.50 5.01
CA ASP A 166 17.13 -6.89 4.19
C ASP A 166 17.34 -6.01 2.94
N LEU A 167 16.50 -4.97 2.76
CA LEU A 167 16.49 -4.02 1.64
C LEU A 167 16.06 -4.64 0.32
N VAL A 168 15.34 -5.74 0.35
CA VAL A 168 14.70 -6.35 -0.82
C VAL A 168 13.23 -6.54 -0.52
N ASP A 169 12.39 -6.00 -1.36
CA ASP A 169 10.95 -6.10 -1.17
C ASP A 169 10.43 -7.50 -1.48
N GLU A 170 9.56 -7.99 -0.62
CA GLU A 170 8.88 -9.26 -0.79
C GLU A 170 7.40 -9.09 -1.08
N VAL A 171 6.79 -10.20 -1.52
CA VAL A 171 5.35 -10.26 -1.75
C VAL A 171 4.63 -10.89 -0.58
N GLY A 172 3.78 -10.09 0.07
CA GLY A 172 2.76 -10.54 0.99
C GLY A 172 1.43 -10.83 0.30
N LEU A 173 0.57 -11.61 0.94
CA LEU A 173 -0.79 -11.89 0.48
C LEU A 173 -1.80 -11.68 1.60
N HIS A 174 -2.91 -11.06 1.28
CA HIS A 174 -4.04 -10.89 2.18
C HIS A 174 -5.27 -11.62 1.67
N ARG A 175 -5.81 -12.49 2.51
CA ARG A 175 -7.08 -13.18 2.22
C ARG A 175 -8.23 -12.40 2.83
N GLU A 176 -8.84 -11.51 2.04
CA GLU A 176 -9.92 -10.63 2.49
C GLU A 176 -11.09 -11.37 3.18
N SER A 177 -11.39 -12.60 2.77
CA SER A 177 -12.51 -13.35 3.34
C SER A 177 -12.30 -13.78 4.80
N THR A 178 -11.06 -13.78 5.28
CA THR A 178 -10.68 -14.28 6.61
C THR A 178 -9.82 -13.32 7.42
N GLY A 179 -9.30 -12.26 6.78
CA GLY A 179 -8.31 -11.35 7.39
C GLY A 179 -6.93 -11.99 7.58
N LEU A 180 -6.65 -13.14 6.93
CA LEU A 180 -5.34 -13.78 7.01
C LEU A 180 -4.33 -13.05 6.13
N VAL A 181 -3.18 -12.73 6.73
CA VAL A 181 -2.00 -12.15 6.08
C VAL A 181 -0.94 -13.24 6.01
N TYR A 182 -0.25 -13.34 4.88
CA TYR A 182 0.80 -14.31 4.61
C TYR A 182 2.03 -13.57 4.07
N PHE A 183 3.20 -13.83 4.61
CA PHE A 183 4.48 -13.35 4.08
C PHE A 183 5.29 -14.48 3.49
N ARG A 184 5.95 -14.21 2.38
CA ARG A 184 6.97 -15.06 1.80
C ARG A 184 8.25 -14.23 1.68
N LEU A 185 9.21 -14.49 2.57
CA LEU A 185 10.48 -13.73 2.69
C LEU A 185 11.55 -14.19 1.68
N THR A 186 11.12 -14.67 0.53
CA THR A 186 12.01 -15.03 -0.58
C THR A 186 11.20 -15.11 -1.87
N HIS A 187 11.82 -14.78 -3.00
CA HIS A 187 11.21 -14.85 -4.33
C HIS A 187 11.17 -16.28 -4.89
N THR A 188 10.70 -17.24 -4.08
CA THR A 188 10.64 -18.65 -4.46
C THR A 188 9.29 -19.26 -4.12
N GLN A 189 8.89 -20.28 -4.89
CA GLN A 189 7.69 -21.04 -4.57
C GLN A 189 7.82 -21.73 -3.20
N GLY A 190 6.78 -21.63 -2.38
CA GLY A 190 6.77 -22.26 -1.06
C GLY A 190 5.55 -21.91 -0.24
N ASN A 191 5.55 -22.39 1.00
CA ASN A 191 4.58 -21.96 2.01
C ASN A 191 4.98 -20.57 2.54
N ALA A 192 4.03 -19.89 3.15
CA ALA A 192 4.32 -18.66 3.87
C ALA A 192 5.32 -18.90 5.02
N ASP A 193 6.27 -17.99 5.19
CA ASP A 193 7.23 -18.00 6.29
C ASP A 193 6.59 -17.44 7.58
N ALA A 194 5.64 -16.52 7.44
CA ALA A 194 4.82 -16.01 8.54
C ALA A 194 3.35 -15.89 8.14
N THR A 195 2.45 -16.07 9.13
CA THR A 195 1.00 -15.93 8.93
C THR A 195 0.35 -15.43 10.21
N PHE A 196 -0.52 -14.43 10.10
CA PHE A 196 -1.33 -13.93 11.21
C PHE A 196 -2.65 -13.36 10.72
N ILE A 197 -3.57 -13.06 11.64
CA ILE A 197 -4.85 -12.42 11.31
C ILE A 197 -4.73 -10.92 11.62
N PHE A 198 -5.06 -10.10 10.62
CA PHE A 198 -5.23 -8.66 10.76
C PHE A 198 -6.34 -8.18 9.82
N GLY A 199 -7.37 -7.57 10.37
CA GLY A 199 -8.53 -7.04 9.66
C GLY A 199 -9.79 -7.92 9.68
N ASP A 200 -10.82 -7.36 9.08
CA ASP A 200 -12.12 -7.98 8.88
C ASP A 200 -12.37 -8.27 7.39
N PRO A 201 -13.31 -9.16 7.05
CA PRO A 201 -13.66 -9.39 5.65
C PRO A 201 -14.04 -8.11 4.90
N GLY A 202 -13.40 -7.89 3.74
CA GLY A 202 -13.59 -6.72 2.88
C GLY A 202 -12.64 -5.56 3.13
N ASP A 203 -11.77 -5.64 4.15
CA ASP A 203 -10.68 -4.69 4.32
C ASP A 203 -9.65 -4.84 3.20
N LYS A 204 -9.05 -3.72 2.74
CA LYS A 204 -8.02 -3.67 1.70
C LYS A 204 -6.64 -3.49 2.32
N ILE A 205 -5.71 -4.35 1.93
CA ILE A 205 -4.35 -4.36 2.47
C ILE A 205 -3.49 -3.27 1.82
N ILE A 206 -2.61 -2.69 2.60
CA ILE A 206 -1.49 -1.82 2.22
C ILE A 206 -0.29 -2.15 3.10
N ALA A 207 0.90 -1.78 2.68
CA ALA A 207 2.10 -1.85 3.51
C ALA A 207 2.95 -0.59 3.28
N ALA A 208 3.67 -0.18 4.28
CA ALA A 208 4.73 0.82 4.26
C ALA A 208 5.45 0.84 5.62
N GLU A 209 6.48 1.65 5.75
CA GLU A 209 7.12 1.88 7.04
C GLU A 209 6.28 2.80 7.92
N TRP A 210 5.44 2.23 8.81
CA TRP A 210 4.60 3.00 9.74
C TRP A 210 5.30 3.38 11.04
N ALA A 211 6.47 2.86 11.28
CA ALA A 211 7.14 2.99 12.56
C ALA A 211 7.52 4.44 12.84
N LYS A 212 6.97 4.99 13.90
CA LYS A 212 7.38 6.31 14.41
C LYS A 212 8.87 6.32 14.69
N ARG A 213 9.56 7.35 14.20
CA ARG A 213 10.97 7.67 14.33
C ARG A 213 11.73 6.90 15.42
N GLY A 214 12.59 5.97 15.00
CA GLY A 214 13.46 5.21 15.89
C GLY A 214 13.06 3.75 16.12
N ALA A 215 12.03 3.25 15.43
CA ALA A 215 11.79 1.82 15.30
C ALA A 215 12.62 1.24 14.13
N PRO A 216 12.87 -0.09 14.09
CA PRO A 216 13.60 -0.71 12.99
C PRO A 216 12.85 -0.52 11.66
N GLY A 217 13.60 -0.25 10.60
CA GLY A 217 13.12 0.12 9.30
C GLY A 217 12.54 -1.03 8.47
N PHE A 218 11.67 -1.88 9.01
CA PHE A 218 10.93 -2.85 8.21
C PHE A 218 9.51 -2.34 7.96
N GLU A 219 8.98 -2.66 6.80
CA GLU A 219 7.62 -2.36 6.47
C GLU A 219 6.62 -3.27 7.17
N SER A 220 5.46 -2.71 7.46
CA SER A 220 4.41 -3.42 8.15
C SER A 220 3.03 -3.15 7.55
N VAL A 221 2.05 -3.97 7.95
CA VAL A 221 0.73 -3.94 7.31
C VAL A 221 -0.15 -2.80 7.80
N GLY A 222 -0.92 -2.26 6.88
CA GLY A 222 -2.07 -1.42 7.12
C GLY A 222 -3.31 -1.96 6.40
N LEU A 223 -4.47 -1.51 6.80
CA LEU A 223 -5.75 -1.89 6.19
C LEU A 223 -6.63 -0.68 6.00
N PHE A 224 -7.23 -0.57 4.84
CA PHE A 224 -8.31 0.37 4.59
C PHE A 224 -9.65 -0.35 4.67
N ARG A 225 -10.57 0.18 5.46
CA ARG A 225 -11.95 -0.31 5.58
C ARG A 225 -12.91 0.59 4.82
N PRO A 226 -13.37 0.17 3.63
CA PRO A 226 -14.26 1.00 2.80
C PRO A 226 -15.57 1.39 3.48
N SER A 227 -16.11 0.52 4.35
CA SER A 227 -17.40 0.75 5.04
C SER A 227 -17.38 1.90 6.05
N THR A 228 -16.21 2.25 6.57
CA THR A 228 -16.02 3.32 7.57
C THR A 228 -15.03 4.38 7.14
N CYS A 229 -14.34 4.21 5.99
CA CYS A 229 -13.23 5.05 5.52
C CYS A 229 -12.13 5.22 6.56
N ASN A 230 -11.87 4.19 7.33
CA ASN A 230 -10.78 4.18 8.28
C ASN A 230 -9.61 3.38 7.72
N ILE A 231 -8.41 3.86 8.01
CA ILE A 231 -7.16 3.16 7.80
C ILE A 231 -6.67 2.71 9.17
N PHE A 232 -6.29 1.44 9.28
CA PHE A 232 -5.80 0.81 10.48
C PHE A 232 -4.35 0.41 10.25
N LEU A 233 -3.42 0.98 11.00
CA LEU A 233 -1.99 0.72 10.87
C LEU A 233 -1.52 -0.22 11.97
N ARG A 234 -0.67 -1.17 11.63
CA ARG A 234 -0.03 -2.10 12.53
C ARG A 234 1.48 -1.90 12.45
N TYR A 235 2.15 -1.59 13.57
CA TYR A 235 3.59 -1.30 13.60
C TYR A 235 4.45 -2.54 13.74
N THR A 236 3.85 -3.72 13.69
CA THR A 236 4.55 -5.01 13.75
C THR A 236 3.82 -6.03 12.90
N ASN A 237 4.55 -6.92 12.24
CA ASN A 237 3.98 -7.98 11.42
C ASN A 237 3.51 -9.18 12.26
N THR A 238 2.63 -8.91 13.23
CA THR A 238 2.07 -9.88 14.18
C THR A 238 0.59 -9.68 14.41
N GLN A 239 -0.10 -10.73 14.84
CA GLN A 239 -1.51 -10.63 15.21
C GLN A 239 -1.74 -9.63 16.34
N GLY A 240 -2.73 -8.78 16.21
CA GLY A 240 -3.09 -7.78 17.23
C GLY A 240 -4.11 -6.77 16.73
N ASN A 241 -4.44 -5.81 17.59
CA ASN A 241 -5.22 -4.65 17.18
C ASN A 241 -4.33 -3.66 16.42
N ALA A 242 -4.96 -2.78 15.66
CA ALA A 242 -4.25 -1.65 15.07
C ALA A 242 -3.60 -0.79 16.16
N ASP A 243 -2.38 -0.33 15.88
CA ASP A 243 -1.64 0.58 16.77
C ASP A 243 -2.09 2.03 16.52
N GLU A 244 -2.54 2.33 15.29
CA GLU A 244 -3.09 3.63 14.91
C GLU A 244 -4.33 3.46 14.02
N THR A 245 -5.26 4.44 14.12
CA THR A 245 -6.43 4.50 13.24
C THR A 245 -6.59 5.91 12.70
N LEU A 246 -6.63 6.03 11.37
CA LEU A 246 -6.80 7.28 10.65
C LEU A 246 -8.17 7.31 9.98
N GLY A 247 -8.94 8.37 10.19
CA GLY A 247 -10.18 8.62 9.46
C GLY A 247 -9.88 9.29 8.11
N TYR A 248 -9.47 8.50 7.12
CA TYR A 248 -9.09 9.00 5.80
C TYR A 248 -9.51 8.05 4.69
N GLY A 249 -10.20 8.54 3.67
CA GLY A 249 -10.62 7.74 2.53
C GLY A 249 -12.07 8.00 2.09
N MET A 250 -12.50 7.26 1.11
CA MET A 250 -13.86 7.25 0.56
C MET A 250 -14.33 5.82 0.32
N PRO A 251 -15.66 5.53 0.34
CA PRO A 251 -16.17 4.15 0.26
C PRO A 251 -15.76 3.38 -1.00
N THR A 252 -15.56 4.08 -2.11
CA THR A 252 -15.20 3.50 -3.43
C THR A 252 -13.72 3.64 -3.77
N GLY A 253 -12.93 4.27 -2.89
CA GLY A 253 -11.52 4.52 -3.12
C GLY A 253 -10.67 3.25 -2.97
N LEU A 254 -9.59 3.17 -3.72
CA LEU A 254 -8.53 2.20 -3.50
C LEU A 254 -7.42 2.86 -2.66
N PRO A 255 -6.96 2.20 -1.59
CA PRO A 255 -5.86 2.73 -0.80
C PRO A 255 -4.53 2.58 -1.55
N VAL A 256 -3.65 3.52 -1.32
CA VAL A 256 -2.22 3.44 -1.65
C VAL A 256 -1.43 3.85 -0.41
N ALA A 257 -0.21 3.37 -0.31
CA ALA A 257 0.67 3.68 0.80
C ALA A 257 2.10 3.71 0.31
N GLY A 258 2.91 4.58 0.91
CA GLY A 258 4.31 4.70 0.53
C GLY A 258 4.95 5.98 1.06
N GLU A 259 6.17 6.19 0.71
CA GLU A 259 6.99 7.35 1.06
C GLU A 259 6.83 8.46 0.01
N PHE A 260 5.81 9.30 0.16
CA PHE A 260 5.45 10.29 -0.86
C PHE A 260 6.32 11.56 -0.85
N GLY A 261 7.39 11.59 -0.09
CA GLY A 261 8.29 12.74 -0.01
C GLY A 261 7.58 14.04 0.37
N VAL A 262 7.95 15.15 -0.27
CA VAL A 262 7.37 16.47 0.02
C VAL A 262 6.10 16.70 -0.78
N LEU A 263 4.95 16.55 -0.14
CA LEU A 263 3.64 16.82 -0.73
C LEU A 263 3.29 18.32 -0.73
N THR A 264 2.62 18.78 -1.79
CA THR A 264 2.15 20.17 -1.87
C THR A 264 0.84 20.32 -1.09
N ALA A 265 0.89 20.96 0.08
CA ALA A 265 -0.28 21.19 0.91
C ALA A 265 -1.35 22.05 0.20
N GLY A 266 -2.62 21.83 0.53
CA GLY A 266 -3.74 22.70 0.11
C GLY A 266 -4.84 22.00 -0.68
N GLY A 267 -4.75 20.68 -0.87
CA GLY A 267 -5.86 19.88 -1.38
C GLY A 267 -6.98 19.73 -0.33
N THR A 268 -8.21 19.57 -0.80
CA THR A 268 -9.32 19.17 0.07
C THR A 268 -9.24 17.65 0.30
N PRO A 269 -9.50 17.15 1.53
CA PRO A 269 -9.53 15.72 1.79
C PRO A 269 -10.59 15.01 0.93
N PRO A 270 -10.49 13.68 0.77
CA PRO A 270 -11.49 12.90 0.05
C PRO A 270 -12.88 13.09 0.67
N PRO A 271 -13.97 12.87 -0.10
CA PRO A 271 -15.33 12.92 0.43
C PRO A 271 -15.46 11.99 1.64
N ALA A 272 -15.92 12.53 2.77
CA ALA A 272 -16.07 11.73 3.98
C ALA A 272 -17.06 10.58 3.77
N CYS A 273 -16.80 9.46 4.45
CA CYS A 273 -17.80 8.40 4.53
C CYS A 273 -19.10 8.89 5.17
N PRO A 274 -20.25 8.43 4.66
CA PRO A 274 -21.51 8.67 5.34
C PRO A 274 -21.42 8.16 6.78
N SER A 275 -21.80 8.99 7.74
CA SER A 275 -21.92 8.54 9.11
C SER A 275 -22.85 7.32 9.15
N PRO A 276 -22.52 6.25 9.89
CA PRO A 276 -23.42 5.13 10.05
C PRO A 276 -24.77 5.66 10.58
N PRO A 277 -25.89 5.15 10.08
CA PRO A 277 -27.19 5.56 10.59
C PRO A 277 -27.20 5.37 12.12
N PRO A 278 -27.79 6.31 12.88
CA PRO A 278 -27.87 6.18 14.31
C PRO A 278 -28.44 4.80 14.66
N THR A 279 -27.68 4.01 15.41
CA THR A 279 -28.17 2.73 15.89
C THR A 279 -29.42 2.97 16.72
N THR A 280 -30.59 2.61 16.17
CA THR A 280 -31.81 2.59 16.97
C THR A 280 -31.53 1.66 18.15
N PRO A 281 -31.69 2.15 19.40
CA PRO A 281 -31.53 1.27 20.53
C PRO A 281 -32.43 0.04 20.34
N PRO A 282 -31.92 -1.16 20.66
CA PRO A 282 -32.75 -2.36 20.54
C PRO A 282 -34.09 -2.11 21.26
N PRO A 283 -35.21 -2.58 20.69
CA PRO A 283 -36.50 -2.43 21.31
C PRO A 283 -36.38 -2.97 22.74
N PRO A 284 -37.02 -2.29 23.73
CA PRO A 284 -36.93 -2.73 25.10
C PRO A 284 -37.36 -4.22 25.17
N THR A 285 -36.49 -5.06 25.69
CA THR A 285 -36.81 -6.46 25.93
C THR A 285 -37.99 -6.53 26.85
N LEU A 286 -39.13 -6.99 26.35
CA LEU A 286 -40.30 -7.24 27.15
C LEU A 286 -39.88 -8.17 28.32
N ARG A 287 -39.98 -7.68 29.54
CA ARG A 287 -39.77 -8.50 30.74
C ARG A 287 -40.67 -9.74 30.62
N PRO A 288 -40.18 -10.95 30.80
CA PRO A 288 -41.03 -12.12 30.83
C PRO A 288 -42.11 -11.92 31.89
N PRO A 289 -43.34 -12.36 31.68
CA PRO A 289 -44.39 -12.28 32.67
C PRO A 289 -43.95 -12.96 33.98
N PRO A 290 -44.37 -12.44 35.15
CA PRO A 290 -44.04 -13.08 36.40
C PRO A 290 -44.57 -14.52 36.43
N PRO A 291 -43.89 -15.45 37.09
CA PRO A 291 -44.35 -16.83 37.19
C PRO A 291 -45.73 -16.88 37.87
N PRO A 292 -46.59 -17.84 37.50
CA PRO A 292 -47.87 -17.97 38.14
C PRO A 292 -47.72 -18.22 39.66
N PRO A 293 -48.68 -17.77 40.47
CA PRO A 293 -48.64 -18.02 41.90
C PRO A 293 -48.66 -19.52 42.21
N PRO A 294 -48.02 -19.97 43.31
CA PRO A 294 -48.03 -21.36 43.71
C PRO A 294 -49.48 -21.85 43.99
N PRO A 295 -49.79 -23.12 43.71
CA PRO A 295 -51.08 -23.65 44.03
C PRO A 295 -51.39 -23.61 45.52
N PRO A 296 -52.65 -23.42 45.95
CA PRO A 296 -53.04 -23.42 47.35
C PRO A 296 -52.70 -24.76 48.02
N PRO A 297 -52.37 -24.76 49.30
CA PRO A 297 -52.10 -26.00 50.03
C PRO A 297 -53.34 -26.93 50.06
N PRO A 298 -53.15 -28.26 50.05
CA PRO A 298 -54.24 -29.20 50.15
C PRO A 298 -55.02 -28.97 51.44
N TYR A 299 -56.33 -28.95 51.32
CA TYR A 299 -57.22 -28.91 52.52
C TYR A 299 -57.14 -30.28 53.18
N ASP A 300 -56.68 -30.31 54.45
CA ASP A 300 -56.85 -31.47 55.34
C ASP A 300 -58.32 -31.58 55.71
N TYR A 301 -58.93 -32.76 55.40
CA TYR A 301 -60.24 -33.15 55.93
C TYR A 301 -60.08 -34.10 57.12
#